data_300d0a2c4acdd73feabd8b96ff03088f
#
_entry.id   300d0a2c4acdd73feabd8b96ff03088f
#
_cell.length_a   1.000
_cell.length_b   1.000
_cell.length_c   1.000
_cell.angle_alpha   90.00
_cell.angle_beta   90.00
_cell.angle_gamma   90.00
#
_symmetry.space_group_name_H-M   'P 1'
#
loop_
_entity.id
_entity.type
_entity.pdbx_description
1 polymer ?
#
loop_
_entity_poly.entity_id
_entity_poly.type
_entity_poly.pdbx_seq_one_letter_code
_entity_poly.pdbx_strand_id
1 'polypeptide(L)'
;MKAFFTGHRNIDDIKDPINQLIDIALKRGVTEFLNGMALGTDQLAAEVLIKRKLNWTAVIPCKDQDRLWSLQQKVKYKELLKSASNKIVLYPEYAPGVMQARDQWMVKYSDLCLAVYDGRLTGGTALSVNLATVKNILIIQFNPRTLEIKVIEPQQLSLF
;
A
#
# COMPACT_ATOMS: atom_id res chain seq x y z
N MET A 1 -2.75 0.57 -15.68
CA MET A 1 -2.18 -0.32 -14.63
C MET A 1 -2.39 0.30 -13.27
N LYS A 2 -2.63 -0.54 -12.28
CA LYS A 2 -2.82 -0.12 -10.89
C LYS A 2 -1.71 -0.68 -10.01
N ALA A 3 -1.20 0.12 -9.08
CA ALA A 3 -0.27 -0.30 -8.04
C ALA A 3 -0.89 -0.09 -6.67
N PHE A 4 -0.63 -1.00 -5.74
CA PHE A 4 -1.04 -0.80 -4.35
C PHE A 4 0.19 -0.64 -3.45
N PHE A 5 -0.01 0.06 -2.35
CA PHE A 5 1.00 0.21 -1.31
C PHE A 5 0.80 -0.81 -0.20
N THR A 6 1.90 -1.27 0.36
CA THR A 6 1.94 -1.99 1.62
C THR A 6 3.22 -1.62 2.36
N GLY A 7 3.20 -1.63 3.68
CA GLY A 7 4.38 -1.30 4.46
C GLY A 7 4.13 -1.25 5.95
N HIS A 8 5.22 -1.17 6.70
CA HIS A 8 5.18 -1.19 8.15
C HIS A 8 4.51 0.06 8.72
N ARG A 9 3.79 -0.12 9.83
CA ARG A 9 3.09 0.96 10.53
C ARG A 9 4.05 1.83 11.34
N ASN A 10 5.03 1.21 11.97
CA ASN A 10 6.06 1.91 12.75
C ASN A 10 7.26 2.16 11.86
N ILE A 11 7.31 3.33 11.27
CA ILE A 11 8.33 3.71 10.29
C ILE A 11 8.65 5.20 10.45
N ASP A 12 9.92 5.55 10.23
CA ASP A 12 10.35 6.93 10.16
C ASP A 12 9.88 7.60 8.86
N ASP A 13 10.14 8.90 8.71
CA ASP A 13 9.80 9.58 7.46
C ASP A 13 10.62 9.02 6.30
N ILE A 14 9.95 8.29 5.42
CA ILE A 14 10.53 7.66 4.24
C ILE A 14 9.91 8.21 2.95
N LYS A 15 9.56 9.49 2.93
CA LYS A 15 8.94 10.11 1.75
C LYS A 15 9.84 10.03 0.52
N ASP A 16 11.16 10.20 0.67
CA ASP A 16 12.10 10.10 -0.45
C ASP A 16 12.12 8.69 -1.07
N PRO A 17 12.29 7.60 -0.31
CA PRO A 17 12.11 6.25 -0.85
C PRO A 17 10.74 6.02 -1.49
N ILE A 18 9.66 6.48 -0.87
CA ILE A 18 8.31 6.36 -1.44
C ILE A 18 8.22 7.08 -2.78
N ASN A 19 8.78 8.28 -2.91
CA ASN A 19 8.86 9.00 -4.18
C ASN A 19 9.58 8.17 -5.25
N GLN A 20 10.68 7.50 -4.88
CA GLN A 20 11.42 6.65 -5.82
C GLN A 20 10.59 5.43 -6.26
N LEU A 21 9.86 4.80 -5.34
CA LEU A 21 8.94 3.70 -5.68
C LEU A 21 7.87 4.16 -6.67
N ILE A 22 7.29 5.32 -6.42
CA ILE A 22 6.27 5.91 -7.30
C ILE A 22 6.87 6.22 -8.68
N ASP A 23 8.08 6.79 -8.75
CA ASP A 23 8.75 7.09 -10.01
C ASP A 23 8.94 5.83 -10.87
N ILE A 24 9.37 4.74 -10.25
CA ILE A 24 9.53 3.46 -10.95
C ILE A 24 8.17 2.95 -11.44
N ALA A 25 7.13 3.03 -10.61
CA ALA A 25 5.78 2.61 -10.97
C ALA A 25 5.23 3.42 -12.16
N LEU A 26 5.41 4.73 -12.14
CA LEU A 26 4.99 5.61 -13.25
C LEU A 26 5.69 5.26 -14.55
N LYS A 27 7.00 4.99 -14.51
CA LYS A 27 7.76 4.54 -15.69
C LYS A 27 7.29 3.19 -16.23
N ARG A 28 6.71 2.36 -15.37
CA ARG A 28 6.14 1.06 -15.75
C ARG A 28 4.70 1.16 -16.27
N GLY A 29 4.13 2.36 -16.32
CA GLY A 29 2.79 2.60 -16.87
C GLY A 29 1.66 2.62 -15.86
N VAL A 30 1.96 2.70 -14.56
CA VAL A 30 0.93 2.85 -13.52
C VAL A 30 0.24 4.21 -13.67
N THR A 31 -1.08 4.21 -13.64
CA THR A 31 -1.92 5.41 -13.74
C THR A 31 -2.80 5.64 -12.51
N GLU A 32 -2.94 4.65 -11.65
CA GLU A 32 -3.74 4.72 -10.44
C GLU A 32 -3.06 3.95 -9.30
N PHE A 33 -3.16 4.50 -8.10
CA PHE A 33 -2.60 3.90 -6.90
C PHE A 33 -3.72 3.51 -5.94
N LEU A 34 -3.61 2.34 -5.32
CA LEU A 34 -4.51 1.88 -4.26
C LEU A 34 -3.80 2.01 -2.92
N ASN A 35 -4.49 2.55 -1.92
CA ASN A 35 -3.91 2.84 -0.62
C ASN A 35 -4.90 2.46 0.49
N GLY A 36 -4.48 1.58 1.38
CA GLY A 36 -5.31 1.08 2.49
C GLY A 36 -5.44 2.04 3.66
N MET A 37 -4.68 3.12 3.66
CA MET A 37 -4.75 4.18 4.67
C MET A 37 -4.47 3.72 6.11
N ALA A 38 -3.70 2.65 6.28
CA ALA A 38 -3.18 2.28 7.59
C ALA A 38 -2.15 3.34 8.08
N LEU A 39 -1.91 3.36 9.38
CA LEU A 39 -0.86 4.21 9.93
C LEU A 39 0.50 3.86 9.34
N GLY A 40 1.41 4.81 9.30
CA GLY A 40 2.78 4.63 8.83
C GLY A 40 2.90 4.75 7.32
N THR A 41 3.41 3.72 6.67
CA THR A 41 3.75 3.74 5.23
C THR A 41 2.59 4.21 4.35
N ASP A 42 1.38 3.69 4.56
CA ASP A 42 0.23 4.03 3.72
C ASP A 42 -0.07 5.53 3.76
N GLN A 43 -0.08 6.13 4.95
CA GLN A 43 -0.36 7.56 5.08
C GLN A 43 0.76 8.44 4.54
N LEU A 44 2.03 8.04 4.71
CA LEU A 44 3.16 8.73 4.08
C LEU A 44 3.04 8.68 2.55
N ALA A 45 2.67 7.54 2.00
CA ALA A 45 2.41 7.40 0.57
C ALA A 45 1.26 8.29 0.11
N ALA A 46 0.17 8.35 0.87
CA ALA A 46 -0.96 9.24 0.56
C ALA A 46 -0.53 10.71 0.50
N GLU A 47 0.28 11.17 1.46
CA GLU A 47 0.83 12.53 1.45
C GLU A 47 1.63 12.82 0.18
N VAL A 48 2.47 11.88 -0.25
CA VAL A 48 3.25 12.03 -1.48
C VAL A 48 2.36 12.06 -2.72
N LEU A 49 1.37 11.16 -2.79
CA LEU A 49 0.42 11.11 -3.91
C LEU A 49 -0.37 12.41 -4.03
N ILE A 50 -0.83 12.96 -2.91
CA ILE A 50 -1.56 14.24 -2.85
C ILE A 50 -0.67 15.39 -3.33
N LYS A 51 0.54 15.49 -2.82
CA LYS A 51 1.50 16.54 -3.20
C LYS A 51 1.83 16.49 -4.69
N ARG A 52 1.94 15.30 -5.26
CA ARG A 52 2.23 15.09 -6.67
C ARG A 52 1.00 15.14 -7.56
N LYS A 53 -0.19 15.29 -6.99
CA LYS A 53 -1.48 15.33 -7.71
C LYS A 53 -1.72 14.08 -8.56
N LEU A 54 -1.32 12.93 -8.02
CA LEU A 54 -1.52 11.64 -8.66
C LEU A 54 -2.87 11.04 -8.30
N ASN A 55 -3.42 10.27 -9.22
CA ASN A 55 -4.72 9.60 -9.03
C ASN A 55 -4.60 8.43 -8.07
N TRP A 56 -5.40 8.40 -7.01
CA TRP A 56 -5.38 7.32 -6.04
C TRP A 56 -6.74 7.04 -5.43
N THR A 57 -6.94 5.78 -5.08
CA THR A 57 -8.16 5.28 -4.44
C THR A 57 -7.83 4.81 -3.03
N ALA A 58 -8.58 5.29 -2.06
CA ALA A 58 -8.52 4.79 -0.70
C ALA A 58 -9.34 3.50 -0.59
N VAL A 59 -8.72 2.42 -0.16
CA VAL A 59 -9.37 1.12 0.04
C VAL A 59 -9.45 0.85 1.54
N ILE A 60 -10.58 1.18 2.13
CA ILE A 60 -10.80 1.17 3.56
C ILE A 60 -11.41 -0.19 3.98
N PRO A 61 -10.81 -0.88 4.95
CA PRO A 61 -11.31 -2.19 5.35
C PRO A 61 -12.69 -2.12 6.02
N CYS A 62 -12.91 -1.10 6.84
CA CYS A 62 -14.15 -0.87 7.55
C CYS A 62 -14.30 0.62 7.88
N LYS A 63 -15.54 1.08 8.04
CA LYS A 63 -15.81 2.52 8.33
C LYS A 63 -15.09 3.02 9.57
N ASP A 64 -14.92 2.17 10.57
CA ASP A 64 -14.28 2.47 11.85
C ASP A 64 -12.84 1.99 11.93
N GLN A 65 -12.11 1.98 10.81
CA GLN A 65 -10.69 1.60 10.77
C GLN A 65 -9.88 2.34 11.84
N ASP A 66 -10.20 3.60 12.09
CA ASP A 66 -9.50 4.50 13.00
C ASP A 66 -10.00 4.45 14.46
N ARG A 67 -10.88 3.51 14.80
CA ARG A 67 -11.56 3.50 16.11
C ARG A 67 -10.61 3.53 17.33
N LEU A 68 -9.44 2.90 17.21
CA LEU A 68 -8.45 2.81 18.30
C LEU A 68 -7.32 3.85 18.17
N TRP A 69 -7.38 4.73 17.20
CA TRP A 69 -6.33 5.72 16.95
C TRP A 69 -6.50 6.94 17.85
N SER A 70 -5.42 7.71 18.04
CA SER A 70 -5.48 8.97 18.77
C SER A 70 -6.33 10.00 18.01
N LEU A 71 -6.77 11.06 18.72
CA LEU A 71 -7.53 12.13 18.08
C LEU A 71 -6.74 12.78 16.93
N GLN A 72 -5.46 13.03 17.12
CA GLN A 72 -4.59 13.59 16.07
C GLN A 72 -4.51 12.68 14.85
N GLN A 73 -4.36 11.39 15.06
CA GLN A 73 -4.33 10.40 13.98
C GLN A 73 -5.67 10.34 13.23
N LYS A 74 -6.79 10.41 13.94
CA LYS A 74 -8.13 10.46 13.33
C LYS A 74 -8.32 11.70 12.46
N VAL A 75 -7.89 12.86 12.94
CA VAL A 75 -7.99 14.13 12.20
C VAL A 75 -7.16 14.06 10.91
N LYS A 76 -5.91 13.63 11.00
CA LYS A 76 -5.03 13.49 9.85
C LYS A 76 -5.59 12.51 8.83
N TYR A 77 -6.07 11.37 9.26
CA TYR A 77 -6.70 10.36 8.42
C TYR A 77 -7.85 10.94 7.60
N LYS A 78 -8.77 11.65 8.25
CA LYS A 78 -9.91 12.28 7.58
C LYS A 78 -9.47 13.33 6.55
N GLU A 79 -8.46 14.13 6.89
CA GLU A 79 -7.91 15.13 5.96
C GLU A 79 -7.33 14.48 4.70
N LEU A 80 -6.54 13.42 4.87
CA LEU A 80 -5.97 12.70 3.73
C LEU A 80 -7.05 12.06 2.86
N LEU A 81 -8.08 11.48 3.48
CA LEU A 81 -9.18 10.85 2.75
C LEU A 81 -9.95 11.82 1.85
N LYS A 82 -10.06 13.09 2.22
CA LYS A 82 -10.74 14.10 1.40
C LYS A 82 -10.08 14.27 0.03
N SER A 83 -8.79 14.01 -0.09
CA SER A 83 -8.01 14.18 -1.31
C SER A 83 -7.93 12.93 -2.17
N ALA A 84 -8.50 11.82 -1.73
CA ALA A 84 -8.57 10.62 -2.55
C ALA A 84 -9.49 10.84 -3.75
N SER A 85 -9.08 10.35 -4.92
CA SER A 85 -9.90 10.42 -6.13
C SER A 85 -11.17 9.58 -5.98
N ASN A 86 -11.05 8.43 -5.34
CA ASN A 86 -12.16 7.52 -5.02
C ASN A 86 -11.94 6.89 -3.65
N LYS A 87 -13.03 6.41 -3.06
CA LYS A 87 -13.03 5.67 -1.79
C LYS A 87 -13.85 4.41 -1.93
N ILE A 88 -13.30 3.32 -1.48
CA ILE A 88 -13.98 2.03 -1.39
C ILE A 88 -13.94 1.59 0.06
N VAL A 89 -15.10 1.31 0.65
CA VAL A 89 -15.24 0.79 2.02
C VAL A 89 -15.78 -0.62 1.93
N LEU A 90 -15.01 -1.61 2.39
CA LEU A 90 -15.36 -3.01 2.20
C LEU A 90 -16.39 -3.51 3.21
N TYR A 91 -16.32 -3.08 4.46
CA TYR A 91 -17.19 -3.53 5.53
C TYR A 91 -17.72 -2.36 6.36
N PRO A 92 -18.95 -2.47 6.91
CA PRO A 92 -19.54 -1.37 7.69
C PRO A 92 -18.86 -1.14 9.04
N GLU A 93 -18.31 -2.19 9.65
CA GLU A 93 -17.65 -2.11 10.94
C GLU A 93 -16.52 -3.13 11.04
N TYR A 94 -15.63 -2.93 12.03
CA TYR A 94 -14.55 -3.87 12.29
C TYR A 94 -15.09 -5.25 12.70
N ALA A 95 -14.45 -6.27 12.12
CA ALA A 95 -14.55 -7.66 12.53
C ALA A 95 -13.19 -8.34 12.27
N PRO A 96 -12.88 -9.45 12.96
CA PRO A 96 -11.66 -10.19 12.65
C PRO A 96 -11.58 -10.55 11.17
N GLY A 97 -10.43 -10.31 10.55
CA GLY A 97 -10.18 -10.63 9.14
C GLY A 97 -10.47 -9.51 8.13
N VAL A 98 -11.08 -8.39 8.53
CA VAL A 98 -11.37 -7.29 7.58
C VAL A 98 -10.12 -6.65 7.01
N MET A 99 -9.04 -6.55 7.80
CA MET A 99 -7.76 -5.99 7.32
C MET A 99 -7.12 -6.90 6.27
N GLN A 100 -7.13 -8.19 6.51
CA GLN A 100 -6.63 -9.19 5.57
C GLN A 100 -7.47 -9.23 4.29
N ALA A 101 -8.79 -9.10 4.41
CA ALA A 101 -9.69 -9.01 3.27
C ALA A 101 -9.39 -7.78 2.40
N ARG A 102 -9.07 -6.61 3.00
CA ARG A 102 -8.66 -5.42 2.30
C ARG A 102 -7.35 -5.66 1.54
N ASP A 103 -6.37 -6.26 2.20
CA ASP A 103 -5.08 -6.56 1.58
C ASP A 103 -5.25 -7.51 0.40
N GLN A 104 -6.04 -8.56 0.55
CA GLN A 104 -6.39 -9.49 -0.54
C GLN A 104 -7.08 -8.77 -1.71
N TRP A 105 -8.01 -7.86 -1.39
CA TRP A 105 -8.71 -7.07 -2.40
C TRP A 105 -7.75 -6.20 -3.21
N MET A 106 -6.81 -5.51 -2.53
CA MET A 106 -5.83 -4.68 -3.22
C MET A 106 -4.91 -5.49 -4.13
N VAL A 107 -4.44 -6.65 -3.67
CA VAL A 107 -3.61 -7.55 -4.50
C VAL A 107 -4.41 -8.02 -5.72
N LYS A 108 -5.66 -8.42 -5.52
CA LYS A 108 -6.52 -8.91 -6.62
C LYS A 108 -6.67 -7.88 -7.74
N TYR A 109 -6.82 -6.61 -7.40
CA TYR A 109 -7.10 -5.55 -8.37
C TYR A 109 -5.89 -4.71 -8.75
N SER A 110 -4.68 -5.18 -8.46
CA SER A 110 -3.44 -4.47 -8.78
C SER A 110 -2.55 -5.28 -9.72
N ASP A 111 -1.72 -4.55 -10.46
CA ASP A 111 -0.71 -5.09 -11.37
C ASP A 111 0.70 -4.99 -10.78
N LEU A 112 0.89 -4.09 -9.81
CA LEU A 112 2.15 -3.86 -9.11
C LEU A 112 1.93 -3.77 -7.60
N CYS A 113 2.94 -4.21 -6.86
CA CYS A 113 3.05 -4.00 -5.42
C CYS A 113 4.20 -3.03 -5.12
N LEU A 114 3.91 -1.96 -4.39
CA LEU A 114 4.89 -1.02 -3.87
C LEU A 114 5.04 -1.27 -2.37
N ALA A 115 6.14 -1.90 -1.96
CA ALA A 115 6.30 -2.39 -0.61
C ALA A 115 7.42 -1.66 0.14
N VAL A 116 7.15 -1.24 1.37
CA VAL A 116 8.15 -0.88 2.37
C VAL A 116 8.24 -2.05 3.33
N TYR A 117 9.24 -2.89 3.15
CA TYR A 117 9.29 -4.22 3.77
C TYR A 117 10.72 -4.62 4.13
N ASP A 118 10.92 -5.06 5.37
CA ASP A 118 12.24 -5.45 5.90
C ASP A 118 12.48 -6.97 5.86
N GLY A 119 11.56 -7.74 5.31
CA GLY A 119 11.70 -9.20 5.18
C GLY A 119 11.18 -10.00 6.36
N ARG A 120 10.54 -9.36 7.37
CA ARG A 120 9.97 -10.10 8.51
C ARG A 120 8.93 -11.12 8.04
N LEU A 121 8.81 -12.23 8.78
CA LEU A 121 7.98 -13.37 8.36
C LEU A 121 6.49 -13.20 8.65
N THR A 122 6.10 -12.27 9.50
CA THR A 122 4.73 -12.08 9.95
C THR A 122 4.27 -10.63 9.80
N GLY A 123 2.95 -10.42 9.86
CA GLY A 123 2.32 -9.12 9.78
C GLY A 123 1.63 -8.87 8.44
N GLY A 124 0.89 -7.77 8.37
CA GLY A 124 0.10 -7.42 7.19
C GLY A 124 0.94 -7.17 5.94
N THR A 125 2.12 -6.55 6.10
CA THR A 125 3.03 -6.31 4.98
C THR A 125 3.59 -7.62 4.43
N ALA A 126 4.01 -8.54 5.29
CA ALA A 126 4.47 -9.87 4.87
C ALA A 126 3.37 -10.63 4.12
N LEU A 127 2.13 -10.57 4.62
CA LEU A 127 0.98 -11.17 3.94
C LEU A 127 0.78 -10.57 2.54
N SER A 128 0.76 -9.27 2.42
CA SER A 128 0.53 -8.58 1.15
C SER A 128 1.64 -8.88 0.13
N VAL A 129 2.90 -8.88 0.56
CA VAL A 129 4.04 -9.21 -0.30
C VAL A 129 3.96 -10.68 -0.75
N ASN A 130 3.61 -11.60 0.16
CA ASN A 130 3.44 -13.00 -0.18
C ASN A 130 2.29 -13.21 -1.18
N LEU A 131 1.16 -12.54 -1.00
CA LEU A 131 0.04 -12.60 -1.93
C LEU A 131 0.42 -12.05 -3.31
N ALA A 132 1.17 -10.96 -3.37
CA ALA A 132 1.69 -10.40 -4.61
C ALA A 132 2.64 -11.38 -5.30
N THR A 133 3.49 -12.06 -4.55
CA THR A 133 4.40 -13.08 -5.06
C THR A 133 3.63 -14.26 -5.66
N VAL A 134 2.61 -14.75 -4.96
CA VAL A 134 1.76 -15.86 -5.44
C VAL A 134 1.01 -15.47 -6.70
N LYS A 135 0.48 -14.25 -6.76
CA LYS A 135 -0.16 -13.72 -7.97
C LYS A 135 0.83 -13.50 -9.12
N ASN A 136 2.12 -13.48 -8.82
CA ASN A 136 3.20 -13.26 -9.78
C ASN A 136 3.14 -11.88 -10.46
N ILE A 137 2.87 -10.85 -9.69
CA ILE A 137 2.92 -9.46 -10.15
C ILE A 137 4.28 -8.84 -9.82
N LEU A 138 4.60 -7.74 -10.49
CA LEU A 138 5.80 -6.96 -10.21
C LEU A 138 5.77 -6.41 -8.79
N ILE A 139 6.89 -6.57 -8.05
CA ILE A 139 7.06 -5.99 -6.71
C ILE A 139 8.24 -5.02 -6.76
N ILE A 140 8.00 -3.79 -6.34
CA ILE A 140 9.04 -2.78 -6.17
C ILE A 140 9.13 -2.53 -4.67
N GLN A 141 10.26 -2.89 -4.08
CA GLN A 141 10.42 -2.98 -2.63
C GLN A 141 11.53 -2.10 -2.12
N PHE A 142 11.23 -1.27 -1.14
CA PHE A 142 12.22 -0.56 -0.33
C PHE A 142 12.39 -1.30 1.01
N ASN A 143 13.65 -1.62 1.34
CA ASN A 143 13.97 -2.21 2.64
C ASN A 143 14.45 -1.13 3.59
N PRO A 144 13.69 -0.78 4.66
CA PRO A 144 14.06 0.30 5.58
C PRO A 144 15.29 -0.01 6.43
N ARG A 145 15.75 -1.27 6.49
CA ARG A 145 16.96 -1.65 7.20
C ARG A 145 18.21 -1.46 6.36
N THR A 146 18.17 -1.89 5.10
CA THR A 146 19.34 -1.83 4.19
C THR A 146 19.33 -0.57 3.35
N LEU A 147 18.21 0.14 3.27
CA LEU A 147 17.97 1.32 2.44
C LEU A 147 18.03 1.02 0.93
N GLU A 148 17.95 -0.24 0.55
CA GLU A 148 17.98 -0.66 -0.86
C GLU A 148 16.58 -0.75 -1.46
N ILE A 149 16.50 -0.43 -2.75
CA ILE A 149 15.31 -0.67 -3.57
C ILE A 149 15.58 -1.85 -4.49
N LYS A 150 14.66 -2.81 -4.49
CA LYS A 150 14.69 -3.97 -5.40
C LYS A 150 13.46 -3.95 -6.29
N VAL A 151 13.68 -4.25 -7.56
CA VAL A 151 12.61 -4.53 -8.52
C VAL A 151 12.56 -6.04 -8.73
N ILE A 152 11.48 -6.65 -8.28
CA ILE A 152 11.29 -8.11 -8.37
C ILE A 152 10.33 -8.37 -9.52
N GLU A 153 10.88 -8.76 -10.66
CA GLU A 153 10.10 -9.03 -11.87
C GLU A 153 9.24 -10.30 -11.69
N PRO A 154 8.06 -10.36 -12.35
CA PRO A 154 7.30 -11.59 -12.43
C PRO A 154 8.16 -12.71 -13.02
N GLN A 155 8.04 -13.91 -12.44
CA GLN A 155 8.73 -15.07 -12.98
C GLN A 155 8.04 -15.54 -14.25
N GLN A 156 8.83 -15.90 -15.27
CA GLN A 156 8.28 -16.58 -16.42
C GLN A 156 7.89 -18.01 -16.02
N LEU A 157 6.61 -18.33 -16.20
CA LEU A 157 6.14 -19.67 -15.96
C LEU A 157 6.64 -20.55 -17.11
N SER A 158 7.54 -21.50 -16.80
CA SER A 158 7.95 -22.51 -17.75
C SER A 158 6.76 -23.46 -17.99
N LEU A 159 6.43 -23.70 -19.26
CA LEU A 159 5.41 -24.68 -19.64
C LEU A 159 5.94 -26.12 -19.64
N PHE A 160 7.19 -26.30 -19.26
CA PHE A 160 7.88 -27.61 -19.29
C PHE A 160 8.56 -27.90 -17.96
#